data_0ce127368e4ba00d907d66458f9ebe5b
#
_entry.id   0ce127368e4ba00d907d66458f9ebe5b
#
_cell.length_a   1.000
_cell.length_b   1.000
_cell.length_c   1.000
_cell.angle_alpha   90.00
_cell.angle_beta   90.00
_cell.angle_gamma   90.00
#
_symmetry.space_group_name_H-M   'P 1'
#
loop_
_entity.id
_entity.type
_entity.pdbx_description
1 polymer ?
#
loop_
_entity_poly.entity_id
_entity_poly.type
_entity_poly.pdbx_seq_one_letter_code
_entity_poly.pdbx_strand_id
1 'polypeptide(L)'
;MNARFILAFILIGVVTAGVSALLFNPQIGFFGWIGSLFSEMTALRFVGIALTTVAATSVGYIASRLGADPTASGFVPIGSGYTYGRRLTTDPGTGETRMVTRTADDALDDLDMMVGLASVKTEINKLLASLEVEHRRREQGLPVFATSRHMVFTGPPGVGKTVVARAIGDIYRSLGVLRKGHLIEADRSQLVASYVGQTAPKTLDVCRTALDGVLFIDEAYSLSAAEWKGDFGREAIEALLKYMEDHRDRLVVIVAGYPAEMHRFIASNPGLASRFTKTIDFPAYDAVELCEIFRAMASEQQYLLPIGFEAALAPWIESQRDDPQWGNARSMRTLLEKTREAHALRTSRDPNASVAEFELSDIQSAIRDS
;
A
#
# COMPACT_ATOMS: atom_id res chain seq x y z
N MET A 1 9.98 12.99 15.97
CA MET A 1 10.82 14.24 15.97
C MET A 1 10.86 14.77 17.40
N ASN A 2 12.04 14.86 18.02
CA ASN A 2 12.20 15.20 19.44
C ASN A 2 11.77 16.66 19.70
N ALA A 3 10.90 16.89 20.69
CA ALA A 3 10.41 18.23 21.07
C ALA A 3 11.55 19.25 21.28
N ARG A 4 12.75 18.79 21.64
CA ARG A 4 13.96 19.60 21.75
C ARG A 4 14.45 20.19 20.42
N PHE A 5 14.25 19.49 19.30
CA PHE A 5 14.59 19.99 17.95
C PHE A 5 13.61 21.06 17.48
N ILE A 6 12.32 20.90 17.76
CA ILE A 6 11.29 21.89 17.41
C ILE A 6 11.54 23.19 18.20
N LEU A 7 11.87 23.09 19.49
CA LEU A 7 12.18 24.27 20.32
C LEU A 7 13.43 25.00 19.83
N ALA A 8 14.48 24.27 19.44
CA ALA A 8 15.70 24.85 18.90
C ALA A 8 15.46 25.60 17.58
N PHE A 9 14.64 25.06 16.67
CA PHE A 9 14.28 25.71 15.41
C PHE A 9 13.43 26.96 15.60
N ILE A 10 12.46 26.92 16.51
CA ILE A 10 11.67 28.11 16.87
C ILE A 10 12.57 29.18 17.47
N LEU A 11 13.51 28.82 18.36
CA LEU A 11 14.44 29.74 18.96
C LEU A 11 15.38 30.39 17.92
N ILE A 12 15.89 29.62 16.96
CA ILE A 12 16.74 30.12 15.86
C ILE A 12 15.94 31.06 14.95
N GLY A 13 14.69 30.73 14.64
CA GLY A 13 13.81 31.58 13.83
C GLY A 13 13.50 32.93 14.52
N VAL A 14 13.25 32.93 15.82
CA VAL A 14 12.99 34.14 16.60
C VAL A 14 14.25 34.98 16.73
N VAL A 15 15.42 34.36 16.91
CA VAL A 15 16.71 35.07 17.04
C VAL A 15 17.10 35.70 15.70
N THR A 16 16.97 34.99 14.58
CA THR A 16 17.27 35.54 13.24
C THR A 16 16.34 36.68 12.84
N ALA A 17 15.04 36.57 13.13
CA ALA A 17 14.08 37.66 12.91
C ALA A 17 14.36 38.88 13.80
N GLY A 18 14.74 38.64 15.04
CA GLY A 18 15.12 39.72 15.99
C GLY A 18 16.39 40.46 15.58
N VAL A 19 17.41 39.73 15.12
CA VAL A 19 18.66 40.36 14.61
C VAL A 19 18.39 41.15 13.32
N SER A 20 17.52 40.67 12.44
CA SER A 20 17.11 41.39 11.23
C SER A 20 16.37 42.68 11.58
N ALA A 21 15.45 42.65 12.54
CA ALA A 21 14.70 43.82 13.02
C ALA A 21 15.61 44.89 13.66
N LEU A 22 16.61 44.48 14.42
CA LEU A 22 17.63 45.37 15.00
C LEU A 22 18.52 46.04 13.93
N LEU A 23 18.86 45.35 12.85
CA LEU A 23 19.64 45.86 11.75
C LEU A 23 18.89 46.92 10.91
N PHE A 24 17.58 46.80 10.79
CA PHE A 24 16.73 47.66 9.98
C PHE A 24 16.08 48.81 10.79
N ASN A 25 15.97 48.72 12.10
CA ASN A 25 15.41 49.78 12.95
C ASN A 25 16.02 49.79 14.35
N PRO A 26 17.18 50.40 14.54
CA PRO A 26 17.92 50.36 15.82
C PRO A 26 17.26 51.14 16.98
N GLN A 27 16.16 51.85 16.72
CA GLN A 27 15.40 52.59 17.76
C GLN A 27 14.44 51.68 18.56
N ILE A 28 14.19 50.46 18.12
CA ILE A 28 13.28 49.52 18.80
C ILE A 28 14.14 48.41 19.41
N GLY A 29 14.33 48.43 20.72
CA GLY A 29 15.03 47.36 21.42
C GLY A 29 14.34 46.02 21.26
N PHE A 30 15.08 44.92 21.37
CA PHE A 30 14.60 43.52 21.18
C PHE A 30 13.30 43.22 21.95
N PHE A 31 13.15 43.69 23.17
CA PHE A 31 11.94 43.51 23.98
C PHE A 31 10.76 44.37 23.52
N GLY A 32 11.00 45.55 22.96
CA GLY A 32 9.98 46.39 22.36
C GLY A 32 9.44 45.79 21.07
N TRP A 33 10.27 45.14 20.25
CA TRP A 33 9.90 44.41 19.08
C TRP A 33 9.03 43.18 19.42
N ILE A 34 9.38 42.39 20.42
CA ILE A 34 8.55 41.27 20.91
C ILE A 34 7.19 41.77 21.38
N GLY A 35 7.13 42.87 22.15
CA GLY A 35 5.89 43.47 22.62
C GLY A 35 4.96 43.91 21.47
N SER A 36 5.50 44.54 20.43
CA SER A 36 4.72 44.93 19.23
C SER A 36 4.21 43.75 18.42
N LEU A 37 4.95 42.66 18.36
CA LEU A 37 4.55 41.42 17.68
C LEU A 37 3.32 40.77 18.36
N PHE A 38 3.25 40.85 19.71
CA PHE A 38 2.11 40.31 20.46
C PHE A 38 0.88 41.22 20.47
N SER A 39 1.05 42.53 20.32
CA SER A 39 -0.07 43.48 20.36
C SER A 39 -0.83 43.62 19.03
N GLU A 40 -0.21 43.35 17.90
CA GLU A 40 -0.82 43.52 16.59
C GLU A 40 -1.28 42.21 15.91
N MET A 41 -0.93 41.05 16.44
CA MET A 41 -1.25 39.77 15.81
C MET A 41 -2.52 39.13 16.37
N THR A 42 -3.57 39.13 15.56
CA THR A 42 -4.70 38.22 15.79
C THR A 42 -4.25 36.75 15.66
N ALA A 43 -4.86 35.85 16.44
CA ALA A 43 -4.52 34.41 16.48
C ALA A 43 -4.40 33.76 15.08
N LEU A 44 -5.14 34.25 14.09
CA LEU A 44 -5.07 33.79 12.70
C LEU A 44 -3.73 34.09 11.99
N ARG A 45 -3.06 35.21 12.32
CA ARG A 45 -1.75 35.54 11.73
C ARG A 45 -0.64 34.68 12.36
N PHE A 46 -0.75 34.34 13.63
CA PHE A 46 0.18 33.42 14.29
C PHE A 46 0.12 32.02 13.68
N VAL A 47 -1.09 31.52 13.42
CA VAL A 47 -1.29 30.22 12.77
C VAL A 47 -0.78 30.24 11.33
N GLY A 48 -0.99 31.33 10.59
CA GLY A 48 -0.48 31.47 9.21
C GLY A 48 1.05 31.47 9.12
N ILE A 49 1.73 32.19 10.01
CA ILE A 49 3.21 32.22 10.05
C ILE A 49 3.77 30.87 10.51
N ALA A 50 3.14 30.21 11.49
CA ALA A 50 3.55 28.90 11.94
C ALA A 50 3.36 27.84 10.82
N LEU A 51 2.26 27.88 10.08
CA LEU A 51 2.00 26.98 8.94
C LEU A 51 2.96 27.20 7.77
N THR A 52 3.27 28.45 7.42
CA THR A 52 4.25 28.75 6.36
C THR A 52 5.68 28.38 6.76
N THR A 53 6.03 28.53 8.01
CA THR A 53 7.37 28.14 8.50
C THR A 53 7.49 26.60 8.56
N VAL A 54 6.45 25.88 8.96
CA VAL A 54 6.40 24.42 8.94
C VAL A 54 6.44 23.89 7.49
N ALA A 55 5.73 24.52 6.55
CA ALA A 55 5.75 24.14 5.16
C ALA A 55 7.13 24.37 4.52
N ALA A 56 7.76 25.53 4.76
CA ALA A 56 9.08 25.84 4.24
C ALA A 56 10.19 24.95 4.82
N THR A 57 10.11 24.61 6.12
CA THR A 57 11.07 23.69 6.74
C THR A 57 10.83 22.24 6.35
N SER A 58 9.60 21.85 6.09
CA SER A 58 9.28 20.51 5.57
C SER A 58 9.83 20.31 4.15
N VAL A 59 9.66 21.31 3.27
CA VAL A 59 10.22 21.28 1.91
C VAL A 59 11.76 21.28 1.94
N GLY A 60 12.38 22.11 2.80
CA GLY A 60 13.84 22.14 2.96
C GLY A 60 14.41 20.84 3.56
N TYR A 61 13.70 20.21 4.49
CA TYR A 61 14.10 18.93 5.10
C TYR A 61 13.95 17.78 4.10
N ILE A 62 12.87 17.76 3.31
CA ILE A 62 12.67 16.79 2.23
C ILE A 62 13.76 16.98 1.17
N ALA A 63 14.05 18.20 0.75
CA ALA A 63 15.10 18.48 -0.22
C ALA A 63 16.51 18.11 0.28
N SER A 64 16.83 18.34 1.56
CA SER A 64 18.12 17.96 2.16
C SER A 64 18.29 16.46 2.38
N ARG A 65 17.20 15.73 2.60
CA ARG A 65 17.21 14.25 2.69
C ARG A 65 17.28 13.57 1.33
N LEU A 66 16.77 14.23 0.30
CA LEU A 66 16.75 13.69 -1.06
C LEU A 66 18.09 13.90 -1.80
N GLY A 67 19.04 14.67 -1.24
CA GLY A 67 20.31 14.95 -1.94
C GLY A 67 20.08 15.40 -3.37
N ALA A 68 18.95 16.00 -3.66
CA ALA A 68 18.48 16.24 -5.00
C ALA A 68 19.06 17.54 -5.52
N ASP A 69 20.00 17.38 -6.40
CA ASP A 69 20.16 18.30 -7.52
C ASP A 69 18.79 18.34 -8.26
N PRO A 70 18.13 19.47 -8.39
CA PRO A 70 16.82 19.56 -9.06
C PRO A 70 16.82 19.13 -10.53
N THR A 71 17.99 18.79 -11.08
CA THR A 71 18.17 18.26 -12.44
C THR A 71 18.36 16.73 -12.51
N ALA A 72 18.44 16.04 -11.36
CA ALA A 72 18.58 14.58 -11.28
C ALA A 72 17.37 13.94 -10.59
N SER A 73 16.16 14.17 -11.09
CA SER A 73 14.98 13.42 -10.68
C SER A 73 15.02 12.02 -11.30
N GLY A 74 15.84 11.15 -10.71
CA GLY A 74 15.73 9.73 -10.88
C GLY A 74 14.49 9.19 -10.15
N PHE A 75 13.32 9.68 -10.55
CA PHE A 75 12.05 9.08 -10.19
C PHE A 75 11.99 7.72 -10.91
N VAL A 76 12.21 6.65 -10.18
CA VAL A 76 11.99 5.30 -10.71
C VAL A 76 10.48 5.12 -10.76
N PRO A 77 9.86 5.02 -11.95
CA PRO A 77 8.43 4.78 -12.05
C PRO A 77 8.11 3.43 -11.41
N ILE A 78 7.17 3.44 -10.50
CA ILE A 78 6.55 2.23 -9.97
C ILE A 78 5.77 1.63 -11.14
N GLY A 79 6.35 0.63 -11.79
CA GLY A 79 5.82 0.02 -13.02
C GLY A 79 4.45 -0.61 -12.84
N SER A 80 3.73 -0.76 -13.93
CA SER A 80 2.34 -1.16 -14.09
C SER A 80 1.89 -2.35 -13.21
N GLY A 81 1.27 -2.03 -12.16
CA GLY A 81 0.94 -2.87 -11.02
C GLY A 81 1.88 -2.48 -9.90
N TYR A 82 1.32 -2.01 -8.78
CA TYR A 82 2.09 -1.72 -7.59
C TYR A 82 3.24 -2.72 -7.48
N THR A 83 4.37 -2.39 -8.11
CA THR A 83 5.55 -3.20 -8.03
C THR A 83 6.10 -2.91 -6.65
N TYR A 84 5.63 -3.66 -5.67
CA TYR A 84 6.36 -3.89 -4.45
C TYR A 84 7.72 -4.44 -4.88
N GLY A 85 8.51 -3.55 -5.50
CA GLY A 85 9.80 -3.85 -6.07
C GLY A 85 10.85 -3.56 -5.05
N ARG A 86 11.79 -4.46 -4.94
CA ARG A 86 13.08 -4.25 -4.30
C ARG A 86 13.62 -2.90 -4.75
N ARG A 87 13.78 -1.94 -3.84
CA ARG A 87 14.36 -0.65 -4.15
C ARG A 87 15.83 -0.89 -4.48
N LEU A 88 16.18 -0.73 -5.74
CA LEU A 88 17.56 -0.66 -6.16
C LEU A 88 18.06 0.76 -5.89
N THR A 89 18.96 0.95 -4.95
CA THR A 89 19.68 2.21 -4.80
C THR A 89 21.05 2.05 -5.41
N THR A 90 21.35 2.92 -6.36
CA THR A 90 22.70 3.03 -6.92
C THR A 90 23.46 4.03 -6.05
N ASP A 91 24.56 3.60 -5.46
CA ASP A 91 25.47 4.48 -4.73
C ASP A 91 26.04 5.53 -5.72
N PRO A 92 25.79 6.82 -5.51
CA PRO A 92 26.27 7.86 -6.43
C PRO A 92 27.81 7.95 -6.47
N GLY A 93 28.53 7.38 -5.51
CA GLY A 93 30.00 7.40 -5.45
C GLY A 93 30.68 6.21 -6.11
N THR A 94 30.03 5.03 -6.14
CA THR A 94 30.64 3.78 -6.63
C THR A 94 29.93 3.20 -7.86
N GLY A 95 28.72 3.69 -8.20
CA GLY A 95 27.90 3.13 -9.27
C GLY A 95 27.36 1.73 -8.98
N GLU A 96 27.62 1.17 -7.79
CA GLU A 96 27.12 -0.14 -7.38
C GLU A 96 25.63 -0.06 -7.03
N THR A 97 24.85 -0.88 -7.72
CA THR A 97 23.42 -1.05 -7.41
C THR A 97 23.27 -2.06 -6.29
N ARG A 98 22.96 -1.60 -5.07
CA ARG A 98 22.68 -2.46 -3.92
C ARG A 98 21.18 -2.67 -3.77
N MET A 99 20.81 -3.92 -3.50
CA MET A 99 19.45 -4.23 -3.01
C MET A 99 19.31 -3.69 -1.59
N VAL A 100 18.50 -2.64 -1.42
CA VAL A 100 18.11 -2.18 -0.09
C VAL A 100 17.01 -3.10 0.42
N THR A 101 17.26 -3.71 1.56
CA THR A 101 16.26 -4.47 2.29
C THR A 101 15.22 -3.48 2.82
N ARG A 102 13.96 -3.60 2.39
CA ARG A 102 12.88 -2.75 2.87
C ARG A 102 12.71 -2.91 4.38
N THR A 103 12.49 -1.79 5.06
CA THR A 103 12.17 -1.77 6.48
C THR A 103 10.66 -1.95 6.70
N ALA A 104 10.23 -2.13 7.97
CA ALA A 104 8.80 -2.10 8.31
C ALA A 104 8.19 -0.74 7.97
N ASP A 105 8.94 0.34 8.23
CA ASP A 105 8.49 1.71 7.96
C ASP A 105 8.26 1.93 6.45
N ASP A 106 9.16 1.44 5.58
CA ASP A 106 8.96 1.52 4.13
C ASP A 106 7.68 0.78 3.68
N ALA A 107 7.39 -0.37 4.27
CA ALA A 107 6.19 -1.15 3.93
C ALA A 107 4.90 -0.50 4.47
N LEU A 108 5.00 0.20 5.61
CA LEU A 108 3.90 0.98 6.17
C LEU A 108 3.65 2.26 5.38
N ASP A 109 4.70 2.96 4.99
CA ASP A 109 4.59 4.16 4.15
C ASP A 109 3.88 3.82 2.82
N ASP A 110 4.24 2.68 2.20
CA ASP A 110 3.56 2.22 0.98
C ASP A 110 2.09 1.89 1.23
N LEU A 111 1.79 1.26 2.37
CA LEU A 111 0.41 0.97 2.75
C LEU A 111 -0.38 2.27 3.01
N ASP A 112 0.23 3.25 3.67
CA ASP A 112 -0.39 4.54 3.97
C ASP A 112 -0.63 5.36 2.71
N MET A 113 0.23 5.23 1.69
CA MET A 113 0.03 5.84 0.37
C MET A 113 -1.08 5.18 -0.46
N MET A 114 -1.52 3.96 -0.12
CA MET A 114 -2.67 3.36 -0.79
C MET A 114 -3.94 4.18 -0.53
N VAL A 115 -4.67 4.47 -1.58
CA VAL A 115 -5.95 5.17 -1.50
C VAL A 115 -6.95 4.35 -0.67
N GLY A 116 -7.71 4.98 0.19
CA GLY A 116 -8.76 4.34 1.00
C GLY A 116 -8.24 3.30 1.98
N LEU A 117 -8.95 2.20 2.12
CA LEU A 117 -8.60 1.04 2.96
C LEU A 117 -8.38 1.35 4.45
N ALA A 118 -9.07 2.36 5.00
CA ALA A 118 -8.88 2.81 6.38
C ALA A 118 -9.05 1.68 7.42
N SER A 119 -10.04 0.79 7.22
CA SER A 119 -10.27 -0.39 8.07
C SER A 119 -9.08 -1.37 8.01
N VAL A 120 -8.56 -1.62 6.82
CA VAL A 120 -7.41 -2.52 6.59
C VAL A 120 -6.16 -1.96 7.25
N LYS A 121 -5.86 -0.68 7.05
CA LYS A 121 -4.73 0.03 7.69
C LYS A 121 -4.81 -0.05 9.21
N THR A 122 -6.01 0.15 9.77
CA THR A 122 -6.25 0.02 11.21
C THR A 122 -5.96 -1.40 11.72
N GLU A 123 -6.39 -2.44 11.00
CA GLU A 123 -6.15 -3.83 11.39
C GLU A 123 -4.66 -4.23 11.30
N ILE A 124 -3.94 -3.68 10.32
CA ILE A 124 -2.49 -3.88 10.21
C ILE A 124 -1.74 -3.15 11.32
N ASN A 125 -2.13 -1.93 11.67
CA ASN A 125 -1.54 -1.21 12.80
C ASN A 125 -1.74 -1.95 14.14
N LYS A 126 -2.92 -2.55 14.36
CA LYS A 126 -3.16 -3.42 15.53
C LYS A 126 -2.25 -4.66 15.52
N LEU A 127 -2.05 -5.26 14.35
CA LEU A 127 -1.15 -6.41 14.18
C LEU A 127 0.28 -6.03 14.55
N LEU A 128 0.77 -4.90 14.06
CA LEU A 128 2.10 -4.36 14.37
C LEU A 128 2.30 -4.12 15.85
N ALA A 129 1.35 -3.41 16.49
CA ALA A 129 1.41 -3.14 17.92
C ALA A 129 1.48 -4.44 18.74
N SER A 130 0.74 -5.48 18.31
CA SER A 130 0.78 -6.81 18.94
C SER A 130 2.17 -7.45 18.83
N LEU A 131 2.78 -7.41 17.63
CA LEU A 131 4.10 -7.97 17.38
C LEU A 131 5.21 -7.23 18.13
N GLU A 132 5.13 -5.91 18.22
CA GLU A 132 6.06 -5.12 19.04
C GLU A 132 5.99 -5.48 20.51
N VAL A 133 4.78 -5.66 21.05
CA VAL A 133 4.58 -6.09 22.44
C VAL A 133 5.15 -7.50 22.64
N GLU A 134 4.90 -8.43 21.71
CA GLU A 134 5.48 -9.77 21.77
C GLU A 134 7.02 -9.72 21.75
N HIS A 135 7.61 -8.86 20.93
CA HIS A 135 9.06 -8.68 20.85
C HIS A 135 9.64 -8.18 22.19
N ARG A 136 9.06 -7.11 22.75
CA ARG A 136 9.48 -6.55 24.06
C ARG A 136 9.33 -7.58 25.17
N ARG A 137 8.27 -8.39 25.17
CA ARG A 137 8.10 -9.47 26.16
C ARG A 137 9.20 -10.52 26.08
N ARG A 138 9.64 -10.90 24.86
CA ARG A 138 10.77 -11.83 24.68
C ARG A 138 12.08 -11.23 25.19
N GLU A 139 12.35 -9.97 24.90
CA GLU A 139 13.54 -9.26 25.41
C GLU A 139 13.59 -9.21 26.93
N GLN A 140 12.42 -9.12 27.58
CA GLN A 140 12.30 -9.12 29.05
C GLN A 140 12.24 -10.54 29.65
N GLY A 141 12.37 -11.60 28.83
CA GLY A 141 12.29 -12.99 29.30
C GLY A 141 10.88 -13.42 29.73
N LEU A 142 9.84 -12.64 29.37
CA LEU A 142 8.46 -12.97 29.69
C LEU A 142 7.88 -14.00 28.72
N PRO A 143 6.98 -14.88 29.15
CA PRO A 143 6.37 -15.87 28.28
C PRO A 143 5.52 -15.17 27.19
N VAL A 144 5.71 -15.61 25.94
CA VAL A 144 4.90 -15.22 24.80
C VAL A 144 4.13 -16.43 24.32
N PHE A 145 2.82 -16.29 24.22
CA PHE A 145 1.96 -17.34 23.71
C PHE A 145 1.93 -17.29 22.18
N ALA A 146 2.12 -18.42 21.54
CA ALA A 146 2.05 -18.52 20.08
C ALA A 146 0.60 -18.27 19.62
N THR A 147 0.37 -17.15 18.98
CA THR A 147 -0.89 -16.82 18.30
C THR A 147 -0.80 -17.24 16.82
N SER A 148 -1.90 -17.72 16.26
CA SER A 148 -1.97 -17.99 14.83
C SER A 148 -1.75 -16.67 14.05
N ARG A 149 -0.84 -16.70 13.07
CA ARG A 149 -0.55 -15.56 12.19
C ARG A 149 -1.24 -15.68 10.83
N HIS A 150 -2.01 -16.76 10.64
CA HIS A 150 -2.76 -16.95 9.40
C HIS A 150 -4.00 -16.05 9.37
N MET A 151 -4.36 -15.58 8.17
CA MET A 151 -5.41 -14.57 8.02
C MET A 151 -6.36 -14.92 6.88
N VAL A 152 -7.58 -14.43 7.00
CA VAL A 152 -8.59 -14.42 5.94
C VAL A 152 -8.72 -13.00 5.42
N PHE A 153 -8.61 -12.80 4.11
CA PHE A 153 -8.89 -11.55 3.45
C PHE A 153 -10.21 -11.67 2.69
N THR A 154 -11.18 -10.86 3.08
CA THR A 154 -12.51 -10.84 2.45
C THR A 154 -12.71 -9.55 1.67
N GLY A 155 -13.39 -9.61 0.54
CA GLY A 155 -13.74 -8.44 -0.27
C GLY A 155 -13.76 -8.70 -1.77
N PRO A 156 -14.29 -7.73 -2.54
CA PRO A 156 -14.43 -7.85 -4.00
C PRO A 156 -13.07 -7.89 -4.72
N PRO A 157 -13.03 -8.20 -6.02
CA PRO A 157 -11.80 -8.18 -6.80
C PRO A 157 -11.25 -6.75 -6.95
N GLY A 158 -9.93 -6.65 -7.11
CA GLY A 158 -9.24 -5.39 -7.38
C GLY A 158 -9.17 -4.38 -6.23
N VAL A 159 -9.45 -4.78 -4.99
CA VAL A 159 -9.34 -3.90 -3.81
C VAL A 159 -7.98 -3.93 -3.11
N GLY A 160 -6.97 -4.56 -3.71
CA GLY A 160 -5.60 -4.54 -3.20
C GLY A 160 -5.23 -5.67 -2.22
N LYS A 161 -6.02 -6.76 -2.10
CA LYS A 161 -5.73 -7.88 -1.18
C LYS A 161 -4.31 -8.43 -1.33
N THR A 162 -3.87 -8.73 -2.54
CA THR A 162 -2.51 -9.25 -2.82
C THR A 162 -1.42 -8.24 -2.47
N VAL A 163 -1.67 -6.95 -2.72
CA VAL A 163 -0.70 -5.88 -2.40
C VAL A 163 -0.48 -5.79 -0.90
N VAL A 164 -1.56 -5.81 -0.13
CA VAL A 164 -1.51 -5.81 1.34
C VAL A 164 -0.86 -7.09 1.89
N ALA A 165 -1.14 -8.26 1.30
CA ALA A 165 -0.48 -9.51 1.70
C ALA A 165 1.04 -9.45 1.52
N ARG A 166 1.51 -8.79 0.48
CA ARG A 166 2.94 -8.56 0.21
C ARG A 166 3.55 -7.62 1.24
N ALA A 167 2.86 -6.51 1.56
CA ALA A 167 3.28 -5.59 2.62
C ALA A 167 3.43 -6.30 3.97
N ILE A 168 2.48 -7.16 4.33
CA ILE A 168 2.56 -7.98 5.55
C ILE A 168 3.81 -8.89 5.54
N GLY A 169 4.15 -9.46 4.40
CA GLY A 169 5.38 -10.26 4.25
C GLY A 169 6.64 -9.44 4.54
N ASP A 170 6.74 -8.23 3.99
CA ASP A 170 7.85 -7.32 4.24
C ASP A 170 7.91 -6.87 5.71
N ILE A 171 6.77 -6.54 6.30
CA ILE A 171 6.64 -6.21 7.73
C ILE A 171 7.11 -7.37 8.61
N TYR A 172 6.62 -8.58 8.38
CA TYR A 172 7.01 -9.76 9.16
C TYR A 172 8.51 -10.08 9.03
N ARG A 173 9.10 -9.85 7.87
CA ARG A 173 10.53 -9.99 7.67
C ARG A 173 11.32 -8.95 8.47
N SER A 174 10.93 -7.69 8.41
CA SER A 174 11.65 -6.61 9.08
C SER A 174 11.59 -6.71 10.61
N LEU A 175 10.49 -7.26 11.16
CA LEU A 175 10.34 -7.56 12.58
C LEU A 175 10.96 -8.91 12.99
N GLY A 176 11.64 -9.60 12.08
CA GLY A 176 12.27 -10.90 12.37
C GLY A 176 11.29 -12.05 12.59
N VAL A 177 10.01 -11.87 12.28
CA VAL A 177 8.97 -12.90 12.38
C VAL A 177 9.13 -13.96 11.28
N LEU A 178 9.43 -13.51 10.07
CA LEU A 178 9.75 -14.36 8.92
C LEU A 178 11.18 -14.06 8.44
N ARG A 179 11.90 -15.08 7.99
CA ARG A 179 13.28 -14.88 7.54
C ARG A 179 13.38 -14.21 6.17
N LYS A 180 12.46 -14.54 5.23
CA LYS A 180 12.47 -14.03 3.85
C LYS A 180 11.36 -13.03 3.59
N GLY A 181 10.15 -13.26 4.12
CA GLY A 181 8.99 -12.41 3.95
C GLY A 181 8.45 -12.34 2.52
N HIS A 182 8.96 -13.15 1.60
CA HIS A 182 8.50 -13.19 0.21
C HIS A 182 7.06 -13.73 0.12
N LEU A 183 6.34 -13.29 -0.90
CA LEU A 183 4.99 -13.74 -1.18
C LEU A 183 5.01 -14.79 -2.31
N ILE A 184 4.36 -15.91 -2.07
CA ILE A 184 3.99 -16.89 -3.09
C ILE A 184 2.47 -16.80 -3.28
N GLU A 185 2.04 -16.46 -4.48
CA GLU A 185 0.63 -16.45 -4.87
C GLU A 185 0.25 -17.81 -5.44
N ALA A 186 -0.88 -18.33 -5.03
CA ALA A 186 -1.41 -19.60 -5.50
C ALA A 186 -2.93 -19.53 -5.67
N ASP A 187 -3.44 -20.32 -6.57
CA ASP A 187 -4.86 -20.62 -6.77
C ASP A 187 -5.12 -22.12 -6.71
N ARG A 188 -6.37 -22.52 -6.90
CA ARG A 188 -6.74 -23.94 -6.93
C ARG A 188 -5.91 -24.75 -7.94
N SER A 189 -5.62 -24.20 -9.12
CA SER A 189 -4.92 -24.92 -10.18
C SER A 189 -3.49 -25.29 -9.81
N GLN A 190 -2.86 -24.50 -8.96
CA GLN A 190 -1.50 -24.71 -8.48
C GLN A 190 -1.45 -25.68 -7.29
N LEU A 191 -2.53 -25.82 -6.53
CA LEU A 191 -2.61 -26.66 -5.34
C LEU A 191 -3.16 -28.05 -5.65
N VAL A 192 -4.17 -28.14 -6.50
CA VAL A 192 -4.87 -29.39 -6.81
C VAL A 192 -4.32 -30.03 -8.08
N ALA A 193 -4.10 -31.33 -8.04
CA ALA A 193 -3.69 -32.12 -9.21
C ALA A 193 -4.89 -32.76 -9.91
N SER A 194 -4.67 -33.20 -11.14
CA SER A 194 -5.68 -33.86 -11.97
C SER A 194 -5.81 -35.37 -11.70
N TYR A 195 -4.87 -35.97 -10.98
CA TYR A 195 -4.82 -37.42 -10.73
C TYR A 195 -4.79 -37.74 -9.25
N VAL A 196 -5.38 -38.89 -8.89
CA VAL A 196 -5.43 -39.43 -7.53
C VAL A 196 -4.02 -39.51 -6.93
N GLY A 197 -3.87 -39.06 -5.66
CA GLY A 197 -2.62 -39.16 -4.90
C GLY A 197 -1.54 -38.16 -5.28
N GLN A 198 -1.80 -37.23 -6.21
CA GLN A 198 -0.83 -36.20 -6.62
C GLN A 198 -1.10 -34.84 -6.01
N THR A 199 -2.28 -34.64 -5.42
CA THR A 199 -2.65 -33.32 -4.85
C THR A 199 -1.86 -32.99 -3.61
N ALA A 200 -1.74 -33.90 -2.65
CA ALA A 200 -0.96 -33.64 -1.44
C ALA A 200 0.52 -33.30 -1.75
N PRO A 201 1.27 -34.07 -2.56
CA PRO A 201 2.63 -33.69 -2.97
C PRO A 201 2.70 -32.31 -3.63
N LYS A 202 1.79 -31.99 -4.56
CA LYS A 202 1.74 -30.71 -5.26
C LYS A 202 1.49 -29.55 -4.31
N THR A 203 0.53 -29.70 -3.40
CA THR A 203 0.25 -28.68 -2.35
C THR A 203 1.48 -28.47 -1.46
N LEU A 204 2.15 -29.55 -1.04
CA LEU A 204 3.35 -29.46 -0.20
C LEU A 204 4.50 -28.78 -0.93
N ASP A 205 4.65 -28.97 -2.24
CA ASP A 205 5.68 -28.30 -3.03
C ASP A 205 5.45 -26.77 -3.07
N VAL A 206 4.22 -26.34 -3.26
CA VAL A 206 3.87 -24.89 -3.16
C VAL A 206 4.16 -24.37 -1.75
N CYS A 207 3.74 -25.09 -0.69
CA CYS A 207 4.04 -24.70 0.68
C CYS A 207 5.54 -24.59 0.97
N ARG A 208 6.38 -25.48 0.41
CA ARG A 208 7.83 -25.42 0.55
C ARG A 208 8.43 -24.16 -0.09
N THR A 209 7.92 -23.75 -1.24
CA THR A 209 8.36 -22.51 -1.89
C THR A 209 8.04 -21.27 -1.08
N ALA A 210 6.93 -21.30 -0.33
CA ALA A 210 6.48 -20.21 0.54
C ALA A 210 7.14 -20.20 1.93
N LEU A 211 7.95 -21.23 2.26
CA LEU A 211 8.56 -21.34 3.58
C LEU A 211 9.49 -20.16 3.89
N ASP A 212 9.40 -19.65 5.12
CA ASP A 212 10.01 -18.42 5.59
C ASP A 212 9.38 -17.13 4.98
N GLY A 213 8.19 -17.25 4.37
CA GLY A 213 7.45 -16.19 3.72
C GLY A 213 5.93 -16.32 3.92
N VAL A 214 5.20 -15.76 2.99
CA VAL A 214 3.73 -15.72 2.95
C VAL A 214 3.23 -16.54 1.77
N LEU A 215 2.32 -17.47 2.02
CA LEU A 215 1.52 -18.14 1.00
C LEU A 215 0.16 -17.43 0.92
N PHE A 216 -0.10 -16.79 -0.21
CA PHE A 216 -1.37 -16.16 -0.52
C PHE A 216 -2.18 -17.05 -1.44
N ILE A 217 -3.35 -17.48 -0.99
CA ILE A 217 -4.24 -18.34 -1.79
C ILE A 217 -5.47 -17.51 -2.17
N ASP A 218 -5.56 -17.15 -3.45
CA ASP A 218 -6.71 -16.41 -3.96
C ASP A 218 -7.87 -17.36 -4.29
N GLU A 219 -9.09 -16.85 -4.10
CA GLU A 219 -10.33 -17.65 -4.29
C GLU A 219 -10.28 -19.00 -3.57
N ALA A 220 -9.75 -19.01 -2.32
CA ALA A 220 -9.49 -20.24 -1.57
C ALA A 220 -10.73 -21.12 -1.37
N TYR A 221 -11.93 -20.53 -1.40
CA TYR A 221 -13.20 -21.25 -1.34
C TYR A 221 -13.36 -22.27 -2.50
N SER A 222 -12.67 -22.07 -3.61
CA SER A 222 -12.65 -23.01 -4.72
C SER A 222 -12.10 -24.39 -4.34
N LEU A 223 -11.27 -24.47 -3.27
CA LEU A 223 -10.75 -25.72 -2.73
C LEU A 223 -11.84 -26.59 -2.06
N SER A 224 -12.96 -26.00 -1.60
CA SER A 224 -14.06 -26.70 -0.98
C SER A 224 -15.27 -26.93 -1.90
N ALA A 225 -15.21 -26.47 -3.16
CA ALA A 225 -16.29 -26.64 -4.12
C ALA A 225 -16.41 -28.11 -4.54
N ALA A 226 -17.39 -28.80 -3.98
CA ALA A 226 -17.66 -30.22 -4.24
C ALA A 226 -18.47 -30.40 -5.53
N GLU A 227 -17.92 -29.98 -6.69
CA GLU A 227 -18.64 -30.07 -7.97
C GLU A 227 -18.45 -31.42 -8.70
N TRP A 228 -17.49 -32.26 -8.29
CA TRP A 228 -17.18 -33.50 -9.00
C TRP A 228 -16.94 -34.69 -8.05
N LYS A 229 -17.44 -35.88 -8.40
CA LYS A 229 -17.02 -37.14 -7.78
C LYS A 229 -15.51 -37.32 -8.02
N GLY A 230 -14.69 -37.14 -6.96
CA GLY A 230 -13.24 -37.18 -7.06
C GLY A 230 -12.59 -35.80 -6.85
N ASP A 231 -13.27 -34.90 -6.18
CA ASP A 231 -12.68 -33.58 -5.84
C ASP A 231 -11.51 -33.72 -4.85
N PHE A 232 -10.33 -33.44 -5.35
CA PHE A 232 -9.07 -33.48 -4.58
C PHE A 232 -8.80 -32.22 -3.78
N GLY A 233 -9.68 -31.22 -3.78
CA GLY A 233 -9.50 -29.97 -3.02
C GLY A 233 -9.45 -30.24 -1.52
N ARG A 234 -10.21 -31.22 -1.02
CA ARG A 234 -10.16 -31.63 0.39
C ARG A 234 -8.78 -32.20 0.77
N GLU A 235 -8.15 -32.99 -0.10
CA GLU A 235 -6.80 -33.50 0.09
C GLU A 235 -5.78 -32.34 0.18
N ALA A 236 -5.95 -31.28 -0.67
CA ALA A 236 -5.14 -30.08 -0.62
C ALA A 236 -5.29 -29.34 0.74
N ILE A 237 -6.53 -29.17 1.21
CA ILE A 237 -6.80 -28.53 2.51
C ILE A 237 -6.15 -29.31 3.65
N GLU A 238 -6.28 -30.64 3.69
CA GLU A 238 -5.70 -31.48 4.73
C GLU A 238 -4.16 -31.41 4.73
N ALA A 239 -3.53 -31.45 3.55
CA ALA A 239 -2.08 -31.30 3.39
C ALA A 239 -1.60 -29.90 3.84
N LEU A 240 -2.33 -28.85 3.45
CA LEU A 240 -2.07 -27.48 3.85
C LEU A 240 -2.14 -27.30 5.37
N LEU A 241 -3.23 -27.75 6.00
CA LEU A 241 -3.44 -27.63 7.43
C LEU A 241 -2.34 -28.32 8.25
N LYS A 242 -1.91 -29.50 7.81
CA LYS A 242 -0.79 -30.21 8.43
C LYS A 242 0.50 -29.42 8.31
N TYR A 243 0.81 -28.93 7.12
CA TYR A 243 2.04 -28.16 6.87
C TYR A 243 2.08 -26.84 7.66
N MET A 244 0.93 -26.16 7.79
CA MET A 244 0.78 -24.96 8.60
C MET A 244 1.10 -25.20 10.08
N GLU A 245 0.67 -26.34 10.63
CA GLU A 245 0.95 -26.71 12.02
C GLU A 245 2.44 -27.02 12.22
N ASP A 246 3.01 -27.84 11.33
CA ASP A 246 4.41 -28.26 11.40
C ASP A 246 5.40 -27.07 11.22
N HIS A 247 4.95 -25.98 10.57
CA HIS A 247 5.80 -24.83 10.23
C HIS A 247 5.20 -23.48 10.68
N ARG A 248 4.39 -23.48 11.75
CA ARG A 248 3.65 -22.30 12.24
C ARG A 248 4.49 -21.06 12.53
N ASP A 249 5.79 -21.25 12.84
CA ASP A 249 6.73 -20.16 13.12
C ASP A 249 7.46 -19.64 11.87
N ARG A 250 7.29 -20.31 10.72
CA ARG A 250 8.04 -20.06 9.50
C ARG A 250 7.18 -19.82 8.26
N LEU A 251 5.87 -20.02 8.36
CA LEU A 251 4.93 -19.86 7.27
C LEU A 251 3.71 -19.07 7.74
N VAL A 252 3.38 -18.04 7.01
CA VAL A 252 2.10 -17.35 7.14
C VAL A 252 1.25 -17.70 5.93
N VAL A 253 0.02 -18.13 6.15
CA VAL A 253 -0.94 -18.38 5.09
C VAL A 253 -2.04 -17.33 5.15
N ILE A 254 -2.30 -16.70 4.02
CA ILE A 254 -3.39 -15.76 3.83
C ILE A 254 -4.31 -16.34 2.77
N VAL A 255 -5.56 -16.59 3.13
CA VAL A 255 -6.59 -17.06 2.21
C VAL A 255 -7.51 -15.90 1.86
N ALA A 256 -7.83 -15.74 0.57
CA ALA A 256 -8.60 -14.60 0.10
C ALA A 256 -9.79 -15.02 -0.75
N GLY A 257 -10.84 -14.19 -0.77
CA GLY A 257 -12.02 -14.40 -1.59
C GLY A 257 -13.20 -13.50 -1.22
N TYR A 258 -14.36 -13.80 -1.79
CA TYR A 258 -15.61 -13.10 -1.47
C TYR A 258 -16.08 -13.41 -0.04
N PRO A 259 -16.67 -12.44 0.68
CA PRO A 259 -17.02 -12.59 2.10
C PRO A 259 -17.90 -13.81 2.40
N ALA A 260 -18.99 -14.00 1.66
CA ALA A 260 -19.93 -15.10 1.89
C ALA A 260 -19.29 -16.47 1.60
N GLU A 261 -18.51 -16.57 0.54
CA GLU A 261 -17.79 -17.78 0.14
C GLU A 261 -16.70 -18.14 1.15
N MET A 262 -15.93 -17.15 1.60
CA MET A 262 -14.88 -17.36 2.60
C MET A 262 -15.45 -17.78 3.95
N HIS A 263 -16.58 -17.20 4.37
CA HIS A 263 -17.25 -17.64 5.59
C HIS A 263 -17.65 -19.14 5.50
N ARG A 264 -18.25 -19.56 4.38
CA ARG A 264 -18.60 -20.97 4.14
C ARG A 264 -17.36 -21.87 4.09
N PHE A 265 -16.30 -21.41 3.43
CA PHE A 265 -15.02 -22.12 3.33
C PHE A 265 -14.41 -22.39 4.71
N ILE A 266 -14.28 -21.37 5.56
CA ILE A 266 -13.72 -21.53 6.91
C ILE A 266 -14.61 -22.42 7.78
N ALA A 267 -15.93 -22.30 7.68
CA ALA A 267 -16.88 -23.13 8.43
C ALA A 267 -16.90 -24.59 7.94
N SER A 268 -16.45 -24.89 6.74
CA SER A 268 -16.45 -26.24 6.16
C SER A 268 -15.52 -27.23 6.85
N ASN A 269 -14.50 -26.73 7.58
CA ASN A 269 -13.50 -27.57 8.25
C ASN A 269 -13.06 -26.96 9.60
N PRO A 270 -13.23 -27.68 10.73
CA PRO A 270 -12.80 -27.19 12.04
C PRO A 270 -11.31 -26.83 12.12
N GLY A 271 -10.45 -27.50 11.33
CA GLY A 271 -9.03 -27.22 11.24
C GLY A 271 -8.75 -25.86 10.60
N LEU A 272 -9.57 -25.43 9.61
CA LEU A 272 -9.50 -24.08 9.07
C LEU A 272 -9.92 -23.04 10.12
N ALA A 273 -11.08 -23.25 10.76
CA ALA A 273 -11.60 -22.31 11.76
C ALA A 273 -10.63 -22.10 12.95
N SER A 274 -9.91 -23.13 13.36
CA SER A 274 -8.94 -23.03 14.48
C SER A 274 -7.66 -22.30 14.11
N ARG A 275 -7.26 -22.26 12.83
CA ARG A 275 -6.01 -21.65 12.38
C ARG A 275 -6.20 -20.25 11.80
N PHE A 276 -7.32 -20.00 11.14
CA PHE A 276 -7.65 -18.70 10.55
C PHE A 276 -8.52 -17.89 11.51
N THR A 277 -7.90 -17.33 12.54
CA THR A 277 -8.60 -16.61 13.63
C THR A 277 -8.78 -15.13 13.35
N LYS A 278 -8.03 -14.57 12.38
CA LYS A 278 -8.08 -13.15 12.02
C LYS A 278 -8.65 -12.97 10.62
N THR A 279 -9.71 -12.19 10.52
CA THR A 279 -10.29 -11.76 9.23
C THR A 279 -10.05 -10.27 9.03
N ILE A 280 -9.59 -9.89 7.86
CA ILE A 280 -9.44 -8.50 7.41
C ILE A 280 -10.40 -8.29 6.24
N ASP A 281 -11.32 -7.35 6.42
CA ASP A 281 -12.31 -7.03 5.42
C ASP A 281 -11.87 -5.85 4.55
N PHE A 282 -11.92 -6.04 3.24
CA PHE A 282 -11.55 -5.07 2.22
C PHE A 282 -12.84 -4.55 1.58
N PRO A 283 -13.28 -3.35 1.93
CA PRO A 283 -14.46 -2.76 1.30
C PRO A 283 -14.21 -2.46 -0.18
N ALA A 284 -15.29 -2.38 -0.95
CA ALA A 284 -15.23 -1.80 -2.28
C ALA A 284 -14.88 -0.32 -2.17
N TYR A 285 -14.11 0.19 -3.13
CA TYR A 285 -13.81 1.61 -3.21
C TYR A 285 -15.04 2.42 -3.59
N ASP A 286 -15.15 3.63 -3.08
CA ASP A 286 -16.13 4.59 -3.56
C ASP A 286 -15.65 5.29 -4.86
N ALA A 287 -16.53 6.14 -5.46
CA ALA A 287 -16.19 6.80 -6.72
C ALA A 287 -15.06 7.83 -6.55
N VAL A 288 -14.95 8.46 -5.39
CA VAL A 288 -13.88 9.43 -5.11
C VAL A 288 -12.55 8.71 -4.99
N GLU A 289 -12.50 7.62 -4.24
CA GLU A 289 -11.32 6.76 -4.09
C GLU A 289 -10.86 6.19 -5.45
N LEU A 290 -11.79 5.76 -6.29
CA LEU A 290 -11.45 5.24 -7.64
C LEU A 290 -10.95 6.34 -8.58
N CYS A 291 -11.45 7.57 -8.49
CA CYS A 291 -10.89 8.71 -9.20
C CYS A 291 -9.45 9.03 -8.73
N GLU A 292 -9.19 8.93 -7.42
CA GLU A 292 -7.84 9.11 -6.88
C GLU A 292 -6.90 8.00 -7.32
N ILE A 293 -7.35 6.74 -7.34
CA ILE A 293 -6.60 5.60 -7.88
C ILE A 293 -6.27 5.81 -9.36
N PHE A 294 -7.24 6.25 -10.16
CA PHE A 294 -7.02 6.56 -11.57
C PHE A 294 -5.98 7.65 -11.75
N ARG A 295 -6.06 8.73 -10.95
CA ARG A 295 -5.08 9.81 -10.93
C ARG A 295 -3.69 9.31 -10.56
N ALA A 296 -3.58 8.49 -9.52
CA ALA A 296 -2.30 7.93 -9.08
C ALA A 296 -1.66 7.08 -10.19
N MET A 297 -2.46 6.21 -10.85
CA MET A 297 -1.99 5.37 -11.96
C MET A 297 -1.56 6.19 -13.18
N ALA A 298 -2.27 7.27 -13.53
CA ALA A 298 -1.90 8.17 -14.62
C ALA A 298 -0.59 8.92 -14.29
N SER A 299 -0.48 9.47 -13.09
CA SER A 299 0.71 10.17 -12.61
C SER A 299 1.94 9.27 -12.57
N GLU A 300 1.79 8.00 -12.17
CA GLU A 300 2.85 6.99 -12.18
C GLU A 300 3.43 6.80 -13.60
N GLN A 301 2.56 6.87 -14.61
CA GLN A 301 2.97 6.80 -16.02
C GLN A 301 3.32 8.16 -16.62
N GLN A 302 3.46 9.18 -15.78
CA GLN A 302 3.81 10.55 -16.17
C GLN A 302 2.78 11.23 -17.11
N TYR A 303 1.51 10.81 -17.01
CA TYR A 303 0.43 11.51 -17.70
C TYR A 303 -0.22 12.55 -16.78
N LEU A 304 -0.47 13.73 -17.35
CA LEU A 304 -1.25 14.77 -16.72
C LEU A 304 -2.73 14.61 -17.08
N LEU A 305 -3.58 14.63 -16.06
CA LEU A 305 -5.02 14.54 -16.23
C LEU A 305 -5.63 15.93 -16.46
N PRO A 306 -6.64 16.05 -17.31
CA PRO A 306 -7.34 17.30 -17.52
C PRO A 306 -8.13 17.73 -16.27
N ILE A 307 -8.29 19.03 -16.07
CA ILE A 307 -9.11 19.57 -14.97
C ILE A 307 -10.56 19.09 -15.15
N GLY A 308 -11.16 18.58 -14.06
CA GLY A 308 -12.54 18.12 -14.04
C GLY A 308 -12.75 16.71 -14.63
N PHE A 309 -11.69 15.91 -14.79
CA PHE A 309 -11.81 14.52 -15.23
C PHE A 309 -12.71 13.70 -14.29
N GLU A 310 -12.75 14.02 -13.00
CA GLU A 310 -13.61 13.37 -12.01
C GLU A 310 -15.09 13.50 -12.35
N ALA A 311 -15.49 14.67 -12.88
CA ALA A 311 -16.87 14.90 -13.28
C ALA A 311 -17.31 14.01 -14.47
N ALA A 312 -16.37 13.59 -15.31
CA ALA A 312 -16.63 12.64 -16.38
C ALA A 312 -16.59 11.18 -15.88
N LEU A 313 -15.69 10.89 -14.93
CA LEU A 313 -15.40 9.53 -14.49
C LEU A 313 -16.37 9.04 -13.40
N ALA A 314 -16.68 9.86 -12.40
CA ALA A 314 -17.50 9.44 -11.26
C ALA A 314 -18.91 8.92 -11.64
N PRO A 315 -19.68 9.56 -12.55
CA PRO A 315 -20.98 9.03 -12.96
C PRO A 315 -20.87 7.65 -13.65
N TRP A 316 -19.82 7.44 -14.44
CA TRP A 316 -19.58 6.14 -15.08
C TRP A 316 -19.25 5.07 -14.03
N ILE A 317 -18.35 5.37 -13.06
CA ILE A 317 -18.03 4.46 -11.96
C ILE A 317 -19.31 4.03 -11.23
N GLU A 318 -20.17 4.99 -10.87
CA GLU A 318 -21.43 4.68 -10.16
C GLU A 318 -22.36 3.79 -11.00
N SER A 319 -22.39 3.96 -12.33
CA SER A 319 -23.20 3.11 -13.22
C SER A 319 -22.68 1.67 -13.35
N GLN A 320 -21.39 1.45 -13.07
CA GLN A 320 -20.75 0.14 -13.20
C GLN A 320 -20.69 -0.67 -11.91
N ARG A 321 -21.00 -0.06 -10.76
CA ARG A 321 -20.80 -0.70 -9.44
C ARG A 321 -21.57 -1.99 -9.24
N ASP A 322 -22.74 -2.10 -9.86
CA ASP A 322 -23.60 -3.28 -9.76
C ASP A 322 -23.28 -4.36 -10.82
N ASP A 323 -22.33 -4.11 -11.71
CA ASP A 323 -21.89 -5.09 -12.69
C ASP A 323 -21.09 -6.21 -11.99
N PRO A 324 -21.47 -7.48 -12.16
CA PRO A 324 -20.71 -8.62 -11.63
C PRO A 324 -19.25 -8.68 -12.09
N GLN A 325 -18.93 -8.06 -13.23
CA GLN A 325 -17.56 -7.98 -13.77
C GLN A 325 -16.77 -6.78 -13.24
N TRP A 326 -17.40 -5.96 -12.40
CA TRP A 326 -16.73 -4.79 -11.84
C TRP A 326 -15.51 -5.17 -10.99
N GLY A 327 -14.34 -4.68 -11.36
CA GLY A 327 -13.06 -5.03 -10.78
C GLY A 327 -12.41 -3.91 -9.96
N ASN A 328 -13.16 -2.88 -9.50
CA ASN A 328 -12.61 -1.78 -8.70
C ASN A 328 -11.35 -1.16 -9.35
N ALA A 329 -10.20 -1.16 -8.67
CA ALA A 329 -8.95 -0.63 -9.21
C ALA A 329 -8.46 -1.37 -10.47
N ARG A 330 -8.86 -2.63 -10.69
CA ARG A 330 -8.58 -3.35 -11.96
C ARG A 330 -9.33 -2.71 -13.12
N SER A 331 -10.59 -2.32 -12.91
CA SER A 331 -11.39 -1.60 -13.92
C SER A 331 -10.78 -0.22 -14.22
N MET A 332 -10.25 0.49 -13.21
CA MET A 332 -9.54 1.75 -13.42
C MET A 332 -8.27 1.56 -14.27
N ARG A 333 -7.54 0.48 -14.08
CA ARG A 333 -6.39 0.15 -14.93
C ARG A 333 -6.79 -0.07 -16.39
N THR A 334 -7.81 -0.89 -16.62
CA THR A 334 -8.33 -1.13 -17.98
C THR A 334 -8.81 0.16 -18.64
N LEU A 335 -9.49 1.03 -17.87
CA LEU A 335 -9.92 2.33 -18.39
C LEU A 335 -8.72 3.22 -18.74
N LEU A 336 -7.67 3.24 -17.92
CA LEU A 336 -6.45 3.99 -18.21
C LEU A 336 -5.76 3.49 -19.50
N GLU A 337 -5.71 2.17 -19.71
CA GLU A 337 -5.19 1.57 -20.94
C GLU A 337 -5.97 2.05 -22.15
N LYS A 338 -7.32 2.02 -22.12
CA LYS A 338 -8.18 2.56 -23.18
C LYS A 338 -8.02 4.06 -23.36
N THR A 339 -7.84 4.82 -22.26
CA THR A 339 -7.57 6.27 -22.34
C THR A 339 -6.25 6.55 -23.08
N ARG A 340 -5.21 5.75 -22.82
CA ARG A 340 -3.94 5.84 -23.53
C ARG A 340 -4.08 5.51 -25.02
N GLU A 341 -4.90 4.56 -25.39
CA GLU A 341 -5.19 4.22 -26.79
C GLU A 341 -5.88 5.41 -27.49
N ALA A 342 -6.92 5.98 -26.86
CA ALA A 342 -7.62 7.16 -27.39
C ALA A 342 -6.67 8.36 -27.54
N HIS A 343 -5.84 8.63 -26.53
CA HIS A 343 -4.81 9.66 -26.57
C HIS A 343 -3.81 9.44 -27.70
N ALA A 344 -3.31 8.22 -27.88
CA ALA A 344 -2.38 7.88 -28.95
C ALA A 344 -3.00 8.11 -30.35
N LEU A 345 -4.29 7.79 -30.53
CA LEU A 345 -5.01 8.06 -31.77
C LEU A 345 -5.17 9.57 -32.03
N ARG A 346 -5.43 10.38 -31.00
CA ARG A 346 -5.53 11.83 -31.09
C ARG A 346 -4.18 12.46 -31.46
N THR A 347 -3.14 12.13 -30.69
CA THR A 347 -1.80 12.69 -30.88
C THR A 347 -1.16 12.26 -32.20
N SER A 348 -1.47 11.07 -32.72
CA SER A 348 -0.98 10.64 -34.03
C SER A 348 -1.53 11.48 -35.19
N ARG A 349 -2.68 12.13 -35.00
CA ARG A 349 -3.34 12.99 -36.01
C ARG A 349 -2.95 14.47 -35.89
N ASP A 350 -2.50 14.89 -34.71
CA ASP A 350 -2.05 16.26 -34.44
C ASP A 350 -0.62 16.27 -33.89
N PRO A 351 0.38 16.62 -34.73
CA PRO A 351 1.77 16.66 -34.30
C PRO A 351 2.08 17.69 -33.20
N ASN A 352 1.18 18.64 -32.95
CA ASN A 352 1.34 19.67 -31.92
C ASN A 352 0.68 19.24 -30.57
N ALA A 353 -0.07 18.17 -30.56
CA ALA A 353 -0.70 17.70 -29.34
C ALA A 353 0.34 17.18 -28.33
N SER A 354 0.14 17.50 -27.04
CA SER A 354 1.01 17.03 -25.98
C SER A 354 0.95 15.51 -25.86
N VAL A 355 2.11 14.86 -25.81
CA VAL A 355 2.23 13.41 -25.60
C VAL A 355 2.15 13.00 -24.13
N ALA A 356 2.15 13.98 -23.21
CA ALA A 356 2.11 13.76 -21.77
C ALA A 356 0.77 14.18 -21.14
N GLU A 357 -0.16 14.77 -21.92
CA GLU A 357 -1.41 15.31 -21.38
C GLU A 357 -2.61 14.62 -22.00
N PHE A 358 -3.45 14.03 -21.14
CA PHE A 358 -4.75 13.55 -21.56
C PHE A 358 -5.73 14.72 -21.70
N GLU A 359 -6.66 14.60 -22.63
CA GLU A 359 -7.82 15.46 -22.74
C GLU A 359 -9.08 14.75 -22.20
N LEU A 360 -10.12 15.54 -21.85
CA LEU A 360 -11.41 14.97 -21.48
C LEU A 360 -12.00 14.07 -22.57
N SER A 361 -11.75 14.42 -23.83
CA SER A 361 -12.17 13.62 -25.01
C SER A 361 -11.57 12.21 -25.01
N ASP A 362 -10.33 12.04 -24.54
CA ASP A 362 -9.64 10.74 -24.47
C ASP A 362 -10.33 9.85 -23.43
N ILE A 363 -10.61 10.41 -22.24
CA ILE A 363 -11.31 9.69 -21.16
C ILE A 363 -12.75 9.35 -21.57
N GLN A 364 -13.48 10.30 -22.16
CA GLN A 364 -14.85 10.06 -22.64
C GLN A 364 -14.91 9.00 -23.74
N SER A 365 -13.91 8.94 -24.60
CA SER A 365 -13.80 7.87 -25.60
C SER A 365 -13.59 6.52 -24.93
N ALA A 366 -12.65 6.43 -23.98
CA ALA A 366 -12.39 5.22 -23.22
C ALA A 366 -13.62 4.73 -22.46
N ILE A 367 -14.40 5.64 -21.89
CA ILE A 367 -15.67 5.30 -21.19
C ILE A 367 -16.70 4.72 -22.15
N ARG A 368 -16.82 5.26 -23.37
CA ARG A 368 -17.77 4.74 -24.39
C ARG A 368 -17.39 3.33 -24.87
N ASP A 369 -16.11 3.01 -24.87
CA ASP A 369 -15.56 1.74 -25.35
C ASP A 369 -15.45 0.71 -24.21
N SER A 370 -15.87 1.05 -22.99
CA SER A 370 -15.85 0.21 -21.79
C SER A 370 -17.18 -0.36 -21.48
#